data_13281c7b835a199cd637a935e39ea1f3
#
_entry.id   13281c7b835a199cd637a935e39ea1f3
#
_cell.length_a   1.000
_cell.length_b   1.000
_cell.length_c   1.000
_cell.angle_alpha   90.00
_cell.angle_beta   90.00
_cell.angle_gamma   90.00
#
_symmetry.space_group_name_H-M   'P 1'
#
loop_
_entity.id
_entity.type
_entity.pdbx_description
1 polymer ?
#
loop_
_entity_poly.entity_id
_entity_poly.type
_entity_poly.pdbx_seq_one_letter_code
_entity_poly.pdbx_strand_id
1 'polypeptide(L)'
;GACLTAASNVVEAASEEASQATTELDSREKAELSEALGAGTRGVRPRSLNAALRDLEEQQKARAKRFQRDALDRVLTELTSYYRDVLTVQTRANAPLINAEHAADVEQMARRTTPESTVSRLDAILDCRTALETNVAPLLAMESLMISLRA
;
A
#
# COMPACT_ATOMS: atom_id res chain seq x y z
N GLY A 1 -20.40 -5.09 2.21
CA GLY A 1 -19.90 -6.40 1.99
C GLY A 1 -18.61 -6.49 1.18
N ALA A 2 -18.64 -7.04 -0.04
CA ALA A 2 -17.46 -7.45 -0.78
C ALA A 2 -16.38 -6.36 -1.00
N CYS A 3 -16.76 -5.11 -1.26
CA CYS A 3 -15.79 -4.02 -1.46
C CYS A 3 -14.97 -3.73 -0.20
N LEU A 4 -15.63 -3.71 0.97
CA LEU A 4 -14.95 -3.45 2.24
C LEU A 4 -14.01 -4.61 2.60
N THR A 5 -14.43 -5.85 2.33
CA THR A 5 -13.57 -7.02 2.51
C THR A 5 -12.36 -6.97 1.58
N ALA A 6 -12.54 -6.58 0.32
CA ALA A 6 -11.43 -6.41 -0.62
C ALA A 6 -10.44 -5.33 -0.16
N ALA A 7 -10.94 -4.18 0.34
CA ALA A 7 -10.08 -3.14 0.89
C ALA A 7 -9.28 -3.64 2.10
N SER A 8 -9.92 -4.35 3.05
CA SER A 8 -9.22 -4.96 4.19
C SER A 8 -8.13 -5.92 3.74
N ASN A 9 -8.43 -6.84 2.81
CA ASN A 9 -7.46 -7.83 2.34
C ASN A 9 -6.23 -7.16 1.70
N VAL A 10 -6.42 -6.11 0.91
CA VAL A 10 -5.29 -5.38 0.29
C VAL A 10 -4.44 -4.68 1.35
N VAL A 11 -5.06 -4.03 2.33
CA VAL A 11 -4.33 -3.35 3.41
C VAL A 11 -3.61 -4.34 4.32
N GLU A 12 -4.22 -5.47 4.63
CA GLU A 12 -3.60 -6.55 5.41
C GLU A 12 -2.39 -7.14 4.66
N ALA A 13 -2.53 -7.47 3.38
CA ALA A 13 -1.43 -7.96 2.55
C ALA A 13 -0.26 -6.97 2.50
N ALA A 14 -0.54 -5.67 2.34
CA ALA A 14 0.48 -4.63 2.38
C ALA A 14 1.17 -4.50 3.75
N SER A 15 0.42 -4.72 4.85
CA SER A 15 0.97 -4.71 6.21
C SER A 15 1.85 -5.93 6.47
N GLU A 16 1.44 -7.10 5.99
CA GLU A 16 2.22 -8.34 6.09
C GLU A 16 3.52 -8.23 5.29
N GLU A 17 3.46 -7.72 4.06
CA GLU A 17 4.65 -7.46 3.24
C GLU A 17 5.63 -6.51 3.95
N ALA A 18 5.13 -5.41 4.51
CA ALA A 18 5.94 -4.46 5.28
C ALA A 18 6.58 -5.12 6.50
N SER A 19 5.83 -5.94 7.24
CA SER A 19 6.33 -6.68 8.40
C SER A 19 7.42 -7.66 8.02
N GLN A 20 7.21 -8.47 6.98
CA GLN A 20 8.21 -9.42 6.49
C GLN A 20 9.51 -8.73 6.07
N ALA A 21 9.39 -7.57 5.39
CA ALA A 21 10.56 -6.82 4.93
C ALA A 21 11.39 -6.18 6.06
N THR A 22 10.79 -5.93 7.23
CA THR A 22 11.45 -5.19 8.31
C THR A 22 11.84 -6.04 9.52
N THR A 23 11.18 -7.17 9.76
CA THR A 23 11.30 -7.96 11.01
C THR A 23 12.74 -8.35 11.35
N GLU A 24 13.50 -8.84 10.37
CA GLU A 24 14.88 -9.28 10.61
C GLU A 24 15.78 -8.10 10.97
N LEU A 25 15.66 -6.99 10.22
CA LEU A 25 16.42 -5.78 10.48
C LEU A 25 16.06 -5.17 11.83
N ASP A 26 14.77 -5.08 12.16
CA ASP A 26 14.25 -4.53 13.40
C ASP A 26 14.76 -5.33 14.62
N SER A 27 14.79 -6.66 14.49
CA SER A 27 15.30 -7.57 15.53
C SER A 27 16.80 -7.39 15.75
N ARG A 28 17.57 -7.28 14.67
CA ARG A 28 19.01 -7.05 14.73
C ARG A 28 19.34 -5.69 15.37
N GLU A 29 18.69 -4.63 14.95
CA GLU A 29 18.88 -3.28 15.50
C GLU A 29 18.61 -3.24 17.02
N LYS A 30 17.54 -3.92 17.49
CA LYS A 30 17.21 -4.03 18.91
C LYS A 30 18.29 -4.79 19.69
N ALA A 31 18.81 -5.88 19.13
CA ALA A 31 19.87 -6.66 19.75
C ALA A 31 21.17 -5.84 19.85
N GLU A 32 21.60 -5.22 18.76
CA GLU A 32 22.81 -4.37 18.69
C GLU A 32 22.73 -3.20 19.68
N LEU A 33 21.59 -2.52 19.75
CA LEU A 33 21.38 -1.41 20.68
C LEU A 33 21.43 -1.89 22.13
N SER A 34 20.81 -3.03 22.44
CA SER A 34 20.81 -3.62 23.78
C SER A 34 22.21 -4.04 24.22
N GLU A 35 23.01 -4.61 23.32
CA GLU A 35 24.39 -4.99 23.57
C GLU A 35 25.26 -3.75 23.78
N ALA A 36 25.17 -2.74 22.91
CA ALA A 36 25.98 -1.53 22.99
C ALA A 36 25.72 -0.72 24.28
N LEU A 37 24.51 -0.74 24.82
CA LEU A 37 24.16 -0.04 26.06
C LEU A 37 24.22 -0.91 27.31
N GLY A 38 24.83 -2.10 27.23
CA GLY A 38 25.22 -2.94 28.40
C GLY A 38 24.02 -3.66 29.05
N ALA A 39 23.01 -4.05 28.31
CA ALA A 39 21.87 -4.83 28.81
C ALA A 39 22.26 -6.21 29.43
N GLY A 40 23.49 -6.63 29.30
CA GLY A 40 24.01 -7.92 29.78
C GLY A 40 24.70 -7.89 31.16
N THR A 41 24.95 -6.74 31.77
CA THR A 41 25.70 -6.63 33.03
C THR A 41 24.79 -6.21 34.20
N ARG A 42 24.46 -7.20 35.04
CA ARG A 42 23.82 -7.04 36.36
C ARG A 42 22.40 -6.47 36.43
N GLY A 43 21.43 -7.08 35.78
CA GLY A 43 20.03 -7.07 36.26
C GLY A 43 19.25 -5.75 36.27
N VAL A 44 19.84 -4.60 36.02
CA VAL A 44 19.19 -3.30 35.99
C VAL A 44 19.33 -2.66 34.61
N ARG A 45 18.21 -2.52 33.88
CA ARG A 45 18.21 -1.77 32.61
C ARG A 45 18.47 -0.28 32.87
N PRO A 46 19.53 0.33 32.32
CA PRO A 46 19.74 1.77 32.46
C PRO A 46 18.56 2.56 31.88
N ARG A 47 18.21 3.69 32.50
CA ARG A 47 17.17 4.59 31.97
C ARG A 47 17.45 5.03 30.54
N SER A 48 18.72 5.21 30.19
CA SER A 48 19.17 5.52 28.84
C SER A 48 18.82 4.43 27.80
N LEU A 49 18.90 3.16 28.17
CA LEU A 49 18.53 2.05 27.27
C LEU A 49 17.04 2.05 26.96
N ASN A 50 16.18 2.30 27.97
CA ASN A 50 14.73 2.35 27.74
C ASN A 50 14.32 3.51 26.84
N ALA A 51 14.99 4.67 26.97
CA ALA A 51 14.74 5.81 26.08
C ALA A 51 15.19 5.48 24.64
N ALA A 52 16.40 4.96 24.47
CA ALA A 52 16.93 4.59 23.16
C ALA A 52 16.11 3.50 22.45
N LEU A 53 15.60 2.51 23.20
CA LEU A 53 14.71 1.49 22.65
C LEU A 53 13.37 2.07 22.19
N ARG A 54 12.81 3.04 22.92
CA ARG A 54 11.58 3.72 22.48
C ARG A 54 11.80 4.51 21.20
N ASP A 55 12.89 5.25 21.13
CA ASP A 55 13.24 6.03 19.92
C ASP A 55 13.44 5.09 18.71
N LEU A 56 14.12 3.95 18.92
CA LEU A 56 14.27 2.93 17.89
C LEU A 56 12.93 2.35 17.46
N GLU A 57 12.04 2.02 18.40
CA GLU A 57 10.70 1.50 18.09
C GLU A 57 9.87 2.50 17.27
N GLU A 58 9.95 3.80 17.57
CA GLU A 58 9.26 4.83 16.77
C GLU A 58 9.84 4.92 15.35
N GLN A 59 11.16 4.79 15.19
CA GLN A 59 11.79 4.75 13.86
C GLN A 59 11.37 3.49 13.09
N GLN A 60 11.32 2.33 13.73
CA GLN A 60 10.86 1.08 13.14
C GLN A 60 9.40 1.14 12.70
N LYS A 61 8.50 1.71 13.53
CA LYS A 61 7.11 1.95 13.17
C LYS A 61 6.97 2.89 11.96
N ALA A 62 7.76 3.96 11.93
CA ALA A 62 7.75 4.90 10.80
C ALA A 62 8.26 4.24 9.50
N ARG A 63 9.25 3.34 9.61
CA ARG A 63 9.74 2.52 8.50
C ARG A 63 8.66 1.56 7.99
N ALA A 64 8.03 0.80 8.86
CA ALA A 64 6.95 -0.12 8.50
C ALA A 64 5.79 0.60 7.79
N LYS A 65 5.38 1.79 8.27
CA LYS A 65 4.36 2.60 7.61
C LYS A 65 4.76 3.04 6.19
N ARG A 66 6.06 3.34 5.97
CA ARG A 66 6.55 3.67 4.62
C ARG A 66 6.46 2.46 3.69
N PHE A 67 6.94 1.29 4.13
CA PHE A 67 6.84 0.06 3.35
C PHE A 67 5.40 -0.31 3.01
N GLN A 68 4.47 -0.19 3.98
CA GLN A 68 3.06 -0.41 3.73
C GLN A 68 2.51 0.55 2.67
N ARG A 69 2.86 1.84 2.75
CA ARG A 69 2.43 2.85 1.77
C ARG A 69 2.98 2.53 0.38
N ASP A 70 4.24 2.14 0.28
CA ASP A 70 4.88 1.78 -0.99
C ASP A 70 4.21 0.53 -1.61
N ALA A 71 3.82 -0.45 -0.78
CA ALA A 71 3.08 -1.62 -1.24
C ALA A 71 1.69 -1.23 -1.79
N LEU A 72 0.96 -0.36 -1.09
CA LEU A 72 -0.33 0.14 -1.57
C LEU A 72 -0.19 0.97 -2.84
N ASP A 73 0.86 1.80 -2.96
CA ASP A 73 1.11 2.59 -4.17
C ASP A 73 1.38 1.71 -5.40
N ARG A 74 2.05 0.57 -5.23
CA ARG A 74 2.20 -0.43 -6.31
C ARG A 74 0.84 -0.95 -6.78
N VAL A 75 -0.05 -1.33 -5.85
CA VAL A 75 -1.41 -1.78 -6.19
C VAL A 75 -2.17 -0.70 -6.95
N LEU A 76 -2.09 0.56 -6.51
CA LEU A 76 -2.74 1.68 -7.21
C LEU A 76 -2.14 1.94 -8.60
N THR A 77 -0.84 1.71 -8.76
CA THR A 77 -0.17 1.81 -10.06
C THR A 77 -0.66 0.72 -11.02
N GLU A 78 -0.82 -0.52 -10.56
CA GLU A 78 -1.38 -1.62 -11.34
C GLU A 78 -2.82 -1.34 -11.75
N LEU A 79 -3.68 -0.87 -10.83
CA LEU A 79 -5.05 -0.46 -11.13
C LEU A 79 -5.09 0.67 -12.17
N THR A 80 -4.19 1.65 -12.06
CA THR A 80 -4.08 2.74 -13.02
C THR A 80 -3.73 2.22 -14.41
N SER A 81 -2.76 1.30 -14.50
CA SER A 81 -2.37 0.71 -15.78
C SER A 81 -3.50 -0.11 -16.40
N TYR A 82 -4.25 -0.85 -15.60
CA TYR A 82 -5.41 -1.62 -16.05
C TYR A 82 -6.53 -0.71 -16.62
N TYR A 83 -6.95 0.32 -15.88
CA TYR A 83 -7.99 1.24 -16.37
C TYR A 83 -7.52 2.12 -17.53
N ARG A 84 -6.23 2.43 -17.61
CA ARG A 84 -5.64 3.06 -18.80
C ARG A 84 -5.82 2.16 -20.03
N ASP A 85 -5.60 0.87 -19.91
CA ASP A 85 -5.79 -0.08 -21.01
C ASP A 85 -7.27 -0.20 -21.39
N VAL A 86 -8.18 -0.23 -20.42
CA VAL A 86 -9.63 -0.17 -20.67
C VAL A 86 -10.00 1.08 -21.49
N LEU A 87 -9.49 2.24 -21.10
CA LEU A 87 -9.74 3.49 -21.81
C LEU A 87 -9.13 3.48 -23.23
N THR A 88 -7.96 2.88 -23.41
CA THR A 88 -7.33 2.69 -24.72
C THR A 88 -8.23 1.91 -25.68
N VAL A 89 -8.83 0.82 -25.20
CA VAL A 89 -9.78 0.02 -25.99
C VAL A 89 -11.05 0.80 -26.29
N GLN A 90 -11.63 1.48 -25.30
CA GLN A 90 -12.86 2.25 -25.44
C GLN A 90 -12.73 3.40 -26.46
N THR A 91 -11.60 4.09 -26.45
CA THR A 91 -11.32 5.21 -27.33
C THR A 91 -10.73 4.79 -28.69
N ARG A 92 -10.48 3.50 -28.89
CA ARG A 92 -9.80 2.94 -30.06
C ARG A 92 -8.46 3.64 -30.34
N ALA A 93 -7.76 3.99 -29.27
CA ALA A 93 -6.44 4.61 -29.41
C ALA A 93 -5.43 3.63 -29.99
N ASN A 94 -4.57 4.13 -30.89
CA ASN A 94 -3.48 3.34 -31.46
C ASN A 94 -2.28 3.28 -30.49
N ALA A 95 -2.48 2.63 -29.35
CA ALA A 95 -1.46 2.45 -28.33
C ALA A 95 -1.45 0.99 -27.84
N PRO A 96 -0.28 0.39 -27.57
CA PRO A 96 -0.20 -0.96 -27.05
C PRO A 96 -0.80 -1.02 -25.64
N LEU A 97 -1.39 -2.18 -25.29
CA LEU A 97 -1.81 -2.47 -23.92
C LEU A 97 -0.57 -2.73 -23.05
N ILE A 98 -0.58 -2.19 -21.84
CA ILE A 98 0.43 -2.47 -20.82
C ILE A 98 0.22 -3.89 -20.28
N ASN A 99 -1.04 -4.25 -20.02
CA ASN A 99 -1.44 -5.56 -19.46
C ASN A 99 -1.94 -6.48 -20.58
N ALA A 100 -1.08 -6.76 -21.56
CA ALA A 100 -1.45 -7.58 -22.73
C ALA A 100 -1.91 -8.99 -22.36
N GLU A 101 -1.39 -9.57 -21.26
CA GLU A 101 -1.80 -10.86 -20.70
C GLU A 101 -3.23 -10.86 -20.17
N HIS A 102 -3.79 -9.70 -19.83
CA HIS A 102 -5.15 -9.50 -19.38
C HIS A 102 -6.07 -8.88 -20.45
N ALA A 103 -5.68 -8.93 -21.72
CA ALA A 103 -6.41 -8.29 -22.81
C ALA A 103 -7.90 -8.67 -22.87
N ALA A 104 -8.24 -9.94 -22.61
CA ALA A 104 -9.63 -10.40 -22.60
C ALA A 104 -10.48 -9.72 -21.50
N ASP A 105 -9.92 -9.55 -20.29
CA ASP A 105 -10.59 -8.89 -19.17
C ASP A 105 -10.72 -7.38 -19.42
N VAL A 106 -9.68 -6.77 -19.97
CA VAL A 106 -9.66 -5.36 -20.39
C VAL A 106 -10.76 -5.09 -21.42
N GLU A 107 -10.86 -5.93 -22.47
CA GLU A 107 -11.91 -5.82 -23.47
C GLU A 107 -13.32 -6.05 -22.89
N GLN A 108 -13.47 -7.00 -21.97
CA GLN A 108 -14.73 -7.25 -21.31
C GLN A 108 -15.17 -6.03 -20.48
N MET A 109 -14.25 -5.44 -19.72
CA MET A 109 -14.51 -4.24 -18.94
C MET A 109 -14.85 -3.05 -19.86
N ALA A 110 -14.09 -2.88 -20.95
CA ALA A 110 -14.34 -1.81 -21.94
C ALA A 110 -15.73 -1.87 -22.58
N ARG A 111 -16.26 -3.09 -22.77
CA ARG A 111 -17.64 -3.30 -23.30
C ARG A 111 -18.73 -3.02 -22.25
N ARG A 112 -18.42 -3.15 -20.97
CA ARG A 112 -19.40 -3.01 -19.86
C ARG A 112 -19.47 -1.59 -19.28
N THR A 113 -18.49 -0.77 -19.58
CA THR A 113 -18.35 0.58 -19.02
C THR A 113 -18.18 1.62 -20.12
N THR A 114 -18.33 2.90 -19.77
CA THR A 114 -18.10 4.01 -20.68
C THR A 114 -16.76 4.68 -20.44
N PRO A 115 -16.20 5.41 -21.42
CA PRO A 115 -14.97 6.18 -21.23
C PRO A 115 -15.04 7.14 -20.04
N GLU A 116 -16.19 7.81 -19.85
CA GLU A 116 -16.41 8.76 -18.74
C GLU A 116 -16.34 8.05 -17.38
N SER A 117 -16.98 6.87 -17.29
CA SER A 117 -16.93 6.04 -16.08
C SER A 117 -15.50 5.53 -15.80
N THR A 118 -14.74 5.21 -16.85
CA THR A 118 -13.34 4.78 -16.71
C THR A 118 -12.45 5.93 -16.23
N VAL A 119 -12.64 7.14 -16.74
CA VAL A 119 -11.93 8.34 -16.26
C VAL A 119 -12.28 8.61 -14.81
N SER A 120 -13.55 8.53 -14.41
CA SER A 120 -13.94 8.69 -13.00
C SER A 120 -13.27 7.68 -12.07
N ARG A 121 -13.02 6.45 -12.53
CA ARG A 121 -12.26 5.45 -11.75
C ARG A 121 -10.78 5.81 -11.63
N LEU A 122 -10.18 6.33 -12.71
CA LEU A 122 -8.79 6.83 -12.67
C LEU A 122 -8.65 8.02 -11.69
N ASP A 123 -9.61 8.94 -11.68
CA ASP A 123 -9.65 10.05 -10.73
C ASP A 123 -9.76 9.53 -9.29
N ALA A 124 -10.63 8.54 -9.04
CA ALA A 124 -10.76 7.93 -7.71
C ALA A 124 -9.46 7.25 -7.24
N ILE A 125 -8.69 6.63 -8.14
CA ILE A 125 -7.37 6.08 -7.81
C ILE A 125 -6.38 7.19 -7.44
N LEU A 126 -6.38 8.29 -8.17
CA LEU A 126 -5.54 9.45 -7.88
C LEU A 126 -5.88 10.09 -6.53
N ASP A 127 -7.17 10.23 -6.24
CA ASP A 127 -7.65 10.71 -4.94
C ASP A 127 -7.21 9.81 -3.79
N CYS A 128 -7.28 8.49 -3.98
CA CYS A 128 -6.78 7.53 -3.00
C CYS A 128 -5.27 7.67 -2.77
N ARG A 129 -4.46 7.83 -3.83
CA ARG A 129 -3.00 8.08 -3.70
C ARG A 129 -2.74 9.34 -2.88
N THR A 130 -3.44 10.43 -3.20
CA THR A 130 -3.33 11.70 -2.48
C THR A 130 -3.73 11.53 -1.00
N ALA A 131 -4.78 10.78 -0.71
CA ALA A 131 -5.21 10.49 0.66
C ALA A 131 -4.15 9.70 1.44
N LEU A 132 -3.47 8.72 0.81
CA LEU A 132 -2.37 7.95 1.42
C LEU A 132 -1.12 8.80 1.71
N GLU A 133 -0.89 9.89 0.99
CA GLU A 133 0.19 10.84 1.25
C GLU A 133 -0.11 11.76 2.44
N THR A 134 -1.37 11.91 2.77
CA THR A 134 -1.84 12.68 3.93
C THR A 134 -2.00 11.75 5.16
N ASN A 135 -2.53 12.26 6.27
CA ASN A 135 -2.73 11.46 7.48
C ASN A 135 -4.04 10.63 7.49
N VAL A 136 -4.59 10.31 6.33
CA VAL A 136 -5.76 9.44 6.23
C VAL A 136 -5.34 7.99 6.52
N ALA A 137 -6.16 7.29 7.28
CA ALA A 137 -5.92 5.87 7.55
C ALA A 137 -5.99 5.05 6.24
N PRO A 138 -4.99 4.21 5.92
CA PRO A 138 -4.95 3.45 4.68
C PRO A 138 -6.23 2.67 4.39
N LEU A 139 -6.83 2.07 5.41
CA LEU A 139 -8.09 1.33 5.26
C LEU A 139 -9.22 2.23 4.74
N LEU A 140 -9.39 3.43 5.29
CA LEU A 140 -10.43 4.36 4.86
C LEU A 140 -10.22 4.84 3.43
N ALA A 141 -8.97 5.12 3.03
CA ALA A 141 -8.64 5.49 1.65
C ALA A 141 -8.98 4.37 0.67
N MET A 142 -8.60 3.12 1.00
CA MET A 142 -8.87 1.96 0.16
C MET A 142 -10.36 1.59 0.12
N GLU A 143 -11.10 1.71 1.23
CA GLU A 143 -12.55 1.50 1.26
C GLU A 143 -13.28 2.50 0.36
N SER A 144 -12.91 3.78 0.44
CA SER A 144 -13.46 4.84 -0.42
C SER A 144 -13.20 4.53 -1.90
N LEU A 145 -11.98 4.13 -2.24
CA LEU A 145 -11.62 3.70 -3.60
C LEU A 145 -12.48 2.52 -4.06
N MET A 146 -12.55 1.44 -3.28
CA MET A 146 -13.29 0.23 -3.68
C MET A 146 -14.80 0.49 -3.87
N ILE A 147 -15.36 1.44 -3.14
CA ILE A 147 -16.74 1.90 -3.35
C ILE A 147 -16.86 2.63 -4.70
N SER A 148 -15.93 3.55 -4.98
CA SER A 148 -15.92 4.33 -6.23
C SER A 148 -15.69 3.47 -7.48
N LEU A 149 -14.86 2.43 -7.38
CA LEU A 149 -14.62 1.50 -8.50
C LEU A 149 -15.83 0.63 -8.84
N ARG A 150 -16.78 0.48 -7.91
CA ARG A 150 -18.01 -0.29 -8.12
C ARG A 150 -19.09 0.49 -8.86
N ALA A 151 -19.11 1.82 -8.72
CA ALA A 151 -20.06 2.70 -9.42
C ALA A 151 -19.72 2.75 -10.91
#